data_be9bc7bd057e38f764e47f6c3248308b
#
_entry.id   be9bc7bd057e38f764e47f6c3248308b
#
_cell.length_a   1.000
_cell.length_b   1.000
_cell.length_c   1.000
_cell.angle_alpha   90.00
_cell.angle_beta   90.00
_cell.angle_gamma   90.00
#
_symmetry.space_group_name_H-M   'P 1'
#
loop_
_entity.id
_entity.type
_entity.pdbx_description
1 polymer ?
#
loop_
_entity_poly.entity_id
_entity_poly.type
_entity_poly.pdbx_seq_one_letter_code
_entity_poly.pdbx_strand_id
1 'polypeptide(L)'
;MSRKNALESSASALAQADVGAAAVHRSVIASAVGDSASAEALDRLNRAAQETKNAENGKALARAIRAVGLRDYAKADKLAMKLLEKDERLGLAWHILAIAREKTGDFASSLRAYEAALQLLADHGSVAGDLGRLAFRMNMPEIAAKFFAHYRLARPGDVEGANNLACALRELNRESEAIEVLKAALAAHPEAALLWNTLGTVLCNLGDAGGSIVFFDEALRLQPDFGKAYHNRAFAKLDMGEIEASLADCDEAIKRPESAEDVAMMRFARATILLGLGRVAEGWDAYEARFSPALSEAPNFRIPGTRWSGQDLQGKSLMVCTEQGLGDEVMFANMLPDILEALGPDGALTLAVERRLVPLFQRSFPNVEVSVHRTVALEGRVYRSAPEIQNWDRFDYWAAIGDFLPSLRPSAAAFPQRDHYLVADPERVAYWKGELEKLGPGPKVGLLWKSLKLHAERARQFSPFEAWRPVLETPGVTFVNLQYGDCEDEIAFAKAEFGVDIWQPPGVDLKKDLDEVAALCRAVDLTIGFSNATINLAGACGAPIWMITSPVVWTRLGTDHYPWYPQARVFSPPNFSEWEPAMRAVADALAVKVAG
;
A
#
# COMPACT_ATOMS: atom_id res chain seq x y z
N MET A 1 15.38 15.74 29.10
CA MET A 1 16.27 15.02 28.16
C MET A 1 16.94 16.04 27.25
N SER A 2 18.25 15.97 27.02
CA SER A 2 18.90 16.88 26.06
C SER A 2 18.43 16.55 24.64
N ARG A 3 18.41 17.55 23.73
CA ARG A 3 18.01 17.34 22.31
C ARG A 3 18.84 16.24 21.63
N LYS A 4 20.09 16.08 21.99
CA LYS A 4 21.01 15.04 21.53
C LYS A 4 20.52 13.65 21.95
N ASN A 5 20.13 13.49 23.21
CA ASN A 5 19.62 12.20 23.73
C ASN A 5 18.29 11.76 23.04
N ALA A 6 17.46 12.72 22.62
CA ALA A 6 16.22 12.42 21.89
C ALA A 6 16.51 11.91 20.48
N LEU A 7 17.53 12.47 19.79
CA LEU A 7 17.94 11.99 18.47
C LEU A 7 18.58 10.60 18.54
N GLU A 8 19.46 10.38 19.50
CA GLU A 8 20.11 9.08 19.71
C GLU A 8 19.08 7.99 20.04
N SER A 9 18.07 8.30 20.87
CA SER A 9 16.96 7.40 21.17
C SER A 9 16.12 7.07 19.92
N SER A 10 15.87 8.05 19.05
CA SER A 10 15.11 7.85 17.80
C SER A 10 15.93 7.06 16.77
N ALA A 11 17.24 7.27 16.69
CA ALA A 11 18.12 6.47 15.82
C ALA A 11 18.21 5.02 16.29
N SER A 12 18.31 4.79 17.61
CA SER A 12 18.28 3.43 18.19
C SER A 12 16.95 2.71 17.94
N ALA A 13 15.83 3.43 18.03
CA ALA A 13 14.51 2.86 17.72
C ALA A 13 14.39 2.48 16.23
N LEU A 14 14.93 3.29 15.32
CA LEU A 14 14.99 2.99 13.90
C LEU A 14 15.87 1.76 13.59
N ALA A 15 17.02 1.64 14.27
CA ALA A 15 17.94 0.52 14.11
C ALA A 15 17.38 -0.81 14.63
N GLN A 16 16.46 -0.78 15.59
CA GLN A 16 15.79 -1.95 16.17
C GLN A 16 14.52 -2.37 15.40
N ALA A 17 14.09 -1.57 14.43
CA ALA A 17 12.91 -1.88 13.65
C ALA A 17 13.11 -3.14 12.79
N ASP A 18 12.11 -4.00 12.77
CA ASP A 18 12.08 -5.16 11.88
C ASP A 18 11.82 -4.71 10.44
N VAL A 19 12.89 -4.54 9.68
CA VAL A 19 12.87 -4.10 8.28
C VAL A 19 12.12 -5.10 7.38
N GLY A 20 11.97 -6.35 7.84
CA GLY A 20 11.27 -7.41 7.10
C GLY A 20 9.74 -7.33 7.17
N ALA A 21 9.19 -6.59 8.14
CA ALA A 21 7.75 -6.51 8.37
C ALA A 21 7.06 -5.32 7.66
N ALA A 22 7.82 -4.40 7.06
CA ALA A 22 7.27 -3.28 6.30
C ALA A 22 6.56 -3.78 5.04
N ALA A 23 5.32 -4.22 5.22
CA ALA A 23 4.48 -4.57 4.08
C ALA A 23 4.18 -3.28 3.32
N VAL A 24 4.68 -3.29 2.15
CA VAL A 24 4.55 -2.40 1.06
C VAL A 24 3.14 -1.83 0.92
N HIS A 25 3.00 -0.56 1.13
CA HIS A 25 1.79 0.17 0.79
C HIS A 25 2.13 1.28 -0.21
N ARG A 26 1.52 1.22 -1.38
CA ARG A 26 1.59 2.31 -2.35
C ARG A 26 0.56 3.36 -1.96
N SER A 27 1.02 4.52 -1.54
CA SER A 27 0.16 5.70 -1.48
C SER A 27 -0.23 6.11 -2.90
N VAL A 28 -1.49 6.37 -3.12
CA VAL A 28 -2.00 6.95 -4.37
C VAL A 28 -1.47 8.38 -4.50
N ILE A 29 -1.34 9.09 -3.38
CA ILE A 29 -0.80 10.44 -3.32
C ILE A 29 0.73 10.40 -3.27
N ALA A 30 1.39 11.00 -4.24
CA ALA A 30 2.84 11.08 -4.31
C ALA A 30 3.39 12.04 -3.26
N SER A 31 4.09 11.51 -2.25
CA SER A 31 4.86 12.31 -1.31
C SER A 31 6.11 12.88 -1.98
N ALA A 32 6.36 14.15 -1.77
CA ALA A 32 7.52 14.85 -2.30
C ALA A 32 8.63 14.98 -1.24
N VAL A 33 8.87 13.91 -0.46
CA VAL A 33 10.00 13.85 0.49
C VAL A 33 11.31 13.78 -0.29
N GLY A 34 12.25 14.69 0.02
CA GLY A 34 13.50 14.83 -0.70
C GLY A 34 14.42 13.60 -0.61
N ASP A 35 15.47 13.60 -1.41
CA ASP A 35 16.48 12.54 -1.50
C ASP A 35 17.78 12.96 -0.82
N SER A 36 18.41 12.06 -0.03
CA SER A 36 19.73 12.24 0.59
C SER A 36 20.87 12.45 -0.43
N ALA A 37 20.66 12.08 -1.69
CA ALA A 37 21.57 12.31 -2.82
C ALA A 37 21.08 13.42 -3.77
N SER A 38 20.13 14.27 -3.36
CA SER A 38 19.68 15.42 -4.16
C SER A 38 20.80 16.43 -4.37
N ALA A 39 20.68 17.26 -5.41
CA ALA A 39 21.68 18.29 -5.71
C ALA A 39 21.94 19.22 -4.50
N GLU A 40 20.88 19.62 -3.80
CA GLU A 40 20.98 20.48 -2.62
C GLU A 40 21.66 19.78 -1.44
N ALA A 41 21.36 18.49 -1.21
CA ALA A 41 22.03 17.69 -0.18
C ALA A 41 23.53 17.56 -0.49
N LEU A 42 23.89 17.28 -1.75
CA LEU A 42 25.28 17.19 -2.21
C LEU A 42 26.03 18.53 -2.09
N ASP A 43 25.37 19.65 -2.39
CA ASP A 43 25.97 20.99 -2.22
C ASP A 43 26.24 21.30 -0.75
N ARG A 44 25.36 20.89 0.17
CA ARG A 44 25.60 21.02 1.61
C ARG A 44 26.84 20.21 2.05
N LEU A 45 26.94 18.97 1.60
CA LEU A 45 28.10 18.11 1.88
C LEU A 45 29.39 18.65 1.27
N ASN A 46 29.34 19.19 0.05
CA ASN A 46 30.50 19.82 -0.60
C ASN A 46 30.99 21.05 0.17
N ARG A 47 30.10 21.91 0.66
CA ARG A 47 30.46 23.05 1.52
C ARG A 47 31.15 22.57 2.80
N ALA A 48 30.58 21.59 3.49
CA ALA A 48 31.19 21.02 4.68
C ALA A 48 32.57 20.39 4.40
N ALA A 49 32.75 19.77 3.22
CA ALA A 49 34.05 19.22 2.81
C ALA A 49 35.10 20.33 2.56
N GLN A 50 34.70 21.48 2.04
CA GLN A 50 35.58 22.63 1.83
C GLN A 50 36.02 23.27 3.15
N GLU A 51 35.17 23.25 4.16
CA GLU A 51 35.46 23.78 5.51
C GLU A 51 36.39 22.85 6.33
N THR A 52 36.70 21.66 5.82
CA THR A 52 37.56 20.69 6.50
C THR A 52 39.00 21.25 6.63
N LYS A 53 39.53 21.32 7.87
CA LYS A 53 40.85 21.88 8.15
C LYS A 53 42.00 21.18 7.41
N ASN A 54 41.88 19.92 7.10
CA ASN A 54 42.85 19.16 6.33
C ASN A 54 42.46 19.18 4.85
N ALA A 55 43.19 19.92 4.03
CA ALA A 55 42.92 20.09 2.61
C ALA A 55 42.98 18.76 1.78
N GLU A 56 43.78 17.79 2.25
CA GLU A 56 43.86 16.47 1.60
C GLU A 56 42.58 15.66 1.84
N ASN A 57 42.09 15.66 3.08
CA ASN A 57 40.81 15.07 3.45
C ASN A 57 39.65 15.76 2.72
N GLY A 58 39.66 17.10 2.62
CA GLY A 58 38.65 17.86 1.89
C GLY A 58 38.52 17.43 0.42
N LYS A 59 39.68 17.29 -0.28
CA LYS A 59 39.70 16.79 -1.66
C LYS A 59 39.21 15.34 -1.79
N ALA A 60 39.52 14.48 -0.84
CA ALA A 60 39.10 13.08 -0.85
C ALA A 60 37.60 12.96 -0.55
N LEU A 61 37.06 13.74 0.40
CA LEU A 61 35.63 13.86 0.67
C LEU A 61 34.86 14.34 -0.56
N ALA A 62 35.33 15.40 -1.23
CA ALA A 62 34.70 15.91 -2.46
C ALA A 62 34.63 14.85 -3.57
N ARG A 63 35.64 13.98 -3.67
CA ARG A 63 35.60 12.83 -4.62
C ARG A 63 34.54 11.80 -4.24
N ALA A 64 34.37 11.51 -2.96
CA ALA A 64 33.36 10.60 -2.47
C ALA A 64 31.94 11.16 -2.67
N ILE A 65 31.73 12.45 -2.38
CA ILE A 65 30.47 13.16 -2.62
C ILE A 65 30.14 13.16 -4.14
N ARG A 66 31.14 13.42 -4.98
CA ARG A 66 30.95 13.35 -6.44
C ARG A 66 30.54 11.95 -6.90
N ALA A 67 31.06 10.89 -6.30
CA ALA A 67 30.66 9.53 -6.59
C ALA A 67 29.18 9.28 -6.23
N VAL A 68 28.71 9.81 -5.08
CA VAL A 68 27.28 9.81 -4.71
C VAL A 68 26.44 10.50 -5.77
N GLY A 69 26.84 11.72 -6.20
CA GLY A 69 26.12 12.49 -7.22
C GLY A 69 26.07 11.80 -8.60
N LEU A 70 27.09 10.99 -8.91
CA LEU A 70 27.14 10.16 -10.12
C LEU A 70 26.41 8.81 -9.95
N ARG A 71 25.78 8.57 -8.78
CA ARG A 71 25.13 7.31 -8.39
C ARG A 71 26.08 6.10 -8.38
N ASP A 72 27.40 6.34 -8.30
CA ASP A 72 28.41 5.30 -8.13
C ASP A 72 28.62 5.03 -6.63
N TYR A 73 27.59 4.44 -6.00
CA TYR A 73 27.55 4.23 -4.55
C TYR A 73 28.62 3.27 -4.07
N ALA A 74 28.98 2.25 -4.87
CA ALA A 74 30.05 1.31 -4.55
C ALA A 74 31.40 2.03 -4.46
N LYS A 75 31.65 3.00 -5.33
CA LYS A 75 32.85 3.84 -5.28
C LYS A 75 32.81 4.82 -4.12
N ALA A 76 31.64 5.42 -3.83
CA ALA A 76 31.45 6.29 -2.70
C ALA A 76 31.75 5.58 -1.38
N ASP A 77 31.23 4.35 -1.18
CA ASP A 77 31.49 3.47 -0.04
C ASP A 77 32.99 3.23 0.13
N LYS A 78 33.67 2.75 -0.91
CA LYS A 78 35.13 2.50 -0.88
C LYS A 78 35.94 3.74 -0.54
N LEU A 79 35.57 4.91 -1.06
CA LEU A 79 36.28 6.16 -0.80
C LEU A 79 36.07 6.61 0.65
N ALA A 80 34.83 6.51 1.15
CA ALA A 80 34.50 6.85 2.53
C ALA A 80 35.21 5.90 3.52
N MET A 81 35.18 4.60 3.28
CA MET A 81 35.91 3.60 4.08
C MET A 81 37.43 3.88 4.15
N LYS A 82 38.04 4.20 3.00
CA LYS A 82 39.47 4.54 2.95
C LYS A 82 39.82 5.81 3.74
N LEU A 83 38.88 6.74 3.85
CA LEU A 83 39.04 7.93 4.71
C LEU A 83 38.94 7.54 6.18
N LEU A 84 38.00 6.68 6.54
CA LEU A 84 37.78 6.20 7.91
C LEU A 84 38.92 5.31 8.43
N GLU A 85 39.57 4.53 7.56
CA GLU A 85 40.78 3.80 7.89
C GLU A 85 41.92 4.71 8.34
N LYS A 86 41.95 5.96 7.86
CA LYS A 86 42.97 6.95 8.23
C LYS A 86 42.55 7.79 9.44
N ASP A 87 41.29 8.11 9.55
CA ASP A 87 40.70 8.93 10.60
C ASP A 87 39.25 8.55 10.88
N GLU A 88 39.04 7.70 11.88
CA GLU A 88 37.72 7.24 12.31
C GLU A 88 36.84 8.37 12.87
N ARG A 89 37.42 9.53 13.23
CA ARG A 89 36.69 10.69 13.75
C ARG A 89 36.19 11.62 12.65
N LEU A 90 36.39 11.27 11.39
CA LEU A 90 35.93 12.08 10.26
C LEU A 90 34.42 11.88 10.03
N GLY A 91 33.58 12.59 10.81
CA GLY A 91 32.11 12.44 10.81
C GLY A 91 31.48 12.60 9.43
N LEU A 92 32.05 13.46 8.54
CA LEU A 92 31.55 13.63 7.19
C LEU A 92 31.77 12.38 6.30
N ALA A 93 32.86 11.62 6.57
CA ALA A 93 33.08 10.35 5.87
C ALA A 93 32.06 9.29 6.31
N TRP A 94 31.69 9.26 7.59
CA TRP A 94 30.60 8.42 8.09
C TRP A 94 29.26 8.80 7.45
N HIS A 95 28.99 10.10 7.31
CA HIS A 95 27.75 10.57 6.66
C HIS A 95 27.67 10.13 5.19
N ILE A 96 28.76 10.31 4.42
CA ILE A 96 28.84 9.86 3.02
C ILE A 96 28.67 8.33 2.92
N LEU A 97 29.32 7.57 3.83
CA LEU A 97 29.20 6.12 3.90
C LEU A 97 27.75 5.70 4.16
N ALA A 98 27.08 6.38 5.08
CA ALA A 98 25.67 6.13 5.40
C ALA A 98 24.78 6.31 4.17
N ILE A 99 24.93 7.41 3.43
CA ILE A 99 24.19 7.67 2.19
C ILE A 99 24.47 6.58 1.14
N ALA A 100 25.74 6.24 0.94
CA ALA A 100 26.10 5.22 -0.05
C ALA A 100 25.45 3.85 0.24
N ARG A 101 25.47 3.44 1.51
CA ARG A 101 24.85 2.18 1.98
C ARG A 101 23.32 2.22 1.95
N GLU A 102 22.72 3.36 2.29
CA GLU A 102 21.28 3.58 2.13
C GLU A 102 20.83 3.34 0.67
N LYS A 103 21.59 3.90 -0.29
CA LYS A 103 21.26 3.79 -1.71
C LYS A 103 21.51 2.42 -2.31
N THR A 104 22.33 1.60 -1.66
CA THR A 104 22.55 0.18 -2.03
C THR A 104 21.63 -0.78 -1.30
N GLY A 105 20.80 -0.29 -0.35
CA GLY A 105 19.85 -1.10 0.41
C GLY A 105 20.45 -1.74 1.68
N ASP A 106 21.71 -1.52 2.00
CA ASP A 106 22.31 -1.96 3.28
C ASP A 106 21.91 -1.01 4.42
N PHE A 107 20.63 -1.05 4.78
CA PHE A 107 20.05 -0.15 5.78
C PHE A 107 20.67 -0.34 7.18
N ALA A 108 21.01 -1.58 7.55
CA ALA A 108 21.60 -1.84 8.86
C ALA A 108 22.97 -1.17 9.02
N SER A 109 23.82 -1.27 8.00
CA SER A 109 25.12 -0.60 8.01
C SER A 109 25.02 0.91 7.80
N SER A 110 24.01 1.36 7.01
CA SER A 110 23.69 2.77 6.82
C SER A 110 23.33 3.42 8.16
N LEU A 111 22.43 2.82 8.93
CA LEU A 111 22.02 3.33 10.24
C LEU A 111 23.20 3.47 11.21
N ARG A 112 24.05 2.45 11.30
CA ARG A 112 25.28 2.54 12.13
C ARG A 112 26.20 3.68 11.70
N ALA A 113 26.32 3.90 10.39
CA ALA A 113 27.12 4.99 9.86
C ALA A 113 26.50 6.37 10.13
N TYR A 114 25.16 6.50 10.05
CA TYR A 114 24.45 7.72 10.47
C TYR A 114 24.58 7.98 11.96
N GLU A 115 24.51 6.98 12.82
CA GLU A 115 24.75 7.11 14.26
C GLU A 115 26.15 7.65 14.55
N ALA A 116 27.18 7.08 13.91
CA ALA A 116 28.55 7.56 14.03
C ALA A 116 28.68 9.02 13.54
N ALA A 117 28.07 9.36 12.40
CA ALA A 117 28.06 10.72 11.89
C ALA A 117 27.37 11.68 12.86
N LEU A 118 26.24 11.29 13.46
CA LEU A 118 25.49 12.09 14.42
C LEU A 118 26.31 12.40 15.70
N GLN A 119 27.16 11.45 16.12
CA GLN A 119 28.03 11.65 17.29
C GLN A 119 29.22 12.58 17.01
N LEU A 120 29.73 12.55 15.76
CA LEU A 120 30.98 13.22 15.41
C LEU A 120 30.81 14.59 14.75
N LEU A 121 29.67 14.83 14.07
CA LEU A 121 29.37 16.09 13.41
C LEU A 121 28.74 17.09 14.37
N ALA A 122 29.16 18.35 14.30
CA ALA A 122 28.50 19.44 15.02
C ALA A 122 27.15 19.82 14.39
N ASP A 123 27.03 19.73 13.07
CA ASP A 123 25.77 19.92 12.34
C ASP A 123 24.93 18.64 12.36
N HIS A 124 24.20 18.45 13.45
CA HIS A 124 23.26 17.33 13.58
C HIS A 124 22.05 17.46 12.65
N GLY A 125 21.76 18.66 12.13
CA GLY A 125 20.60 18.94 11.30
C GLY A 125 20.63 18.11 10.01
N SER A 126 21.72 18.15 9.25
CA SER A 126 21.83 17.41 7.99
C SER A 126 21.65 15.91 8.18
N VAL A 127 22.29 15.34 9.20
CA VAL A 127 22.15 13.89 9.52
C VAL A 127 20.72 13.55 9.95
N ALA A 128 20.09 14.41 10.76
CA ALA A 128 18.70 14.23 11.17
C ALA A 128 17.74 14.27 9.96
N GLY A 129 17.99 15.16 8.99
CA GLY A 129 17.21 15.19 7.74
C GLY A 129 17.28 13.88 6.97
N ASP A 130 18.48 13.31 6.82
CA ASP A 130 18.67 12.04 6.13
C ASP A 130 18.09 10.85 6.90
N LEU A 131 18.25 10.80 8.21
CA LEU A 131 17.60 9.80 9.07
C LEU A 131 16.06 9.90 9.00
N GLY A 132 15.53 11.13 8.93
CA GLY A 132 14.10 11.34 8.73
C GLY A 132 13.61 10.78 7.40
N ARG A 133 14.34 11.02 6.30
CA ARG A 133 14.04 10.45 4.97
C ARG A 133 14.12 8.92 4.97
N LEU A 134 15.15 8.36 5.60
CA LEU A 134 15.30 6.92 5.74
C LEU A 134 14.13 6.32 6.54
N ALA A 135 13.78 6.90 7.69
CA ALA A 135 12.66 6.47 8.51
C ALA A 135 11.34 6.55 7.75
N PHE A 136 11.12 7.62 6.98
CA PHE A 136 9.92 7.78 6.15
C PHE A 136 9.83 6.67 5.09
N ARG A 137 10.94 6.38 4.39
CA ARG A 137 11.02 5.27 3.42
C ARG A 137 10.81 3.90 4.05
N MET A 138 11.21 3.72 5.30
CA MET A 138 10.98 2.50 6.09
C MET A 138 9.55 2.43 6.66
N ASN A 139 8.65 3.34 6.28
CA ASN A 139 7.28 3.43 6.77
C ASN A 139 7.19 3.59 8.29
N MET A 140 8.04 4.45 8.85
CA MET A 140 8.10 4.78 10.27
C MET A 140 7.85 6.28 10.49
N PRO A 141 6.64 6.78 10.19
CA PRO A 141 6.35 8.21 10.14
C PRO A 141 6.51 8.92 11.49
N GLU A 142 6.28 8.24 12.63
CA GLU A 142 6.51 8.82 13.96
C GLU A 142 7.99 9.17 14.20
N ILE A 143 8.89 8.28 13.75
CA ILE A 143 10.32 8.47 13.86
C ILE A 143 10.78 9.54 12.85
N ALA A 144 10.26 9.47 11.62
CA ALA A 144 10.52 10.47 10.60
C ALA A 144 10.14 11.88 11.06
N ALA A 145 8.94 12.04 11.63
CA ALA A 145 8.47 13.33 12.15
C ALA A 145 9.40 13.90 13.24
N LYS A 146 9.92 13.06 14.15
CA LYS A 146 10.87 13.49 15.18
C LYS A 146 12.17 14.00 14.57
N PHE A 147 12.73 13.30 13.58
CA PHE A 147 13.94 13.71 12.89
C PHE A 147 13.73 14.98 12.06
N PHE A 148 12.62 15.09 11.32
CA PHE A 148 12.31 16.28 10.54
C PHE A 148 12.01 17.49 11.42
N ALA A 149 11.37 17.32 12.57
CA ALA A 149 11.21 18.39 13.55
C ALA A 149 12.56 18.90 14.07
N HIS A 150 13.51 17.98 14.33
CA HIS A 150 14.87 18.36 14.74
C HIS A 150 15.62 19.08 13.60
N TYR A 151 15.51 18.58 12.36
CA TYR A 151 16.08 19.25 11.18
C TYR A 151 15.57 20.70 11.06
N ARG A 152 14.24 20.90 11.19
CA ARG A 152 13.63 22.24 11.17
C ARG A 152 14.12 23.18 12.27
N LEU A 153 14.37 22.65 13.48
CA LEU A 153 14.94 23.46 14.56
C LEU A 153 16.36 23.93 14.25
N ALA A 154 17.14 23.13 13.55
CA ALA A 154 18.48 23.50 13.10
C ALA A 154 18.45 24.44 11.88
N ARG A 155 17.40 24.35 11.05
CA ARG A 155 17.24 25.08 9.78
C ARG A 155 15.80 25.59 9.62
N PRO A 156 15.38 26.61 10.39
CA PRO A 156 13.98 27.04 10.46
C PRO A 156 13.43 27.62 9.13
N GLY A 157 14.30 28.12 8.24
CA GLY A 157 13.92 28.66 6.93
C GLY A 157 14.01 27.66 5.77
N ASP A 158 14.29 26.39 6.04
CA ASP A 158 14.45 25.39 4.99
C ASP A 158 13.11 24.86 4.52
N VAL A 159 12.81 25.04 3.22
CA VAL A 159 11.57 24.61 2.56
C VAL A 159 11.41 23.09 2.61
N GLU A 160 12.48 22.34 2.35
CA GLU A 160 12.48 20.87 2.37
C GLU A 160 12.17 20.34 3.78
N GLY A 161 12.71 20.98 4.81
CA GLY A 161 12.46 20.59 6.21
C GLY A 161 10.98 20.76 6.61
N ALA A 162 10.34 21.84 6.15
CA ALA A 162 8.92 22.06 6.40
C ALA A 162 8.06 21.06 5.63
N ASN A 163 8.37 20.84 4.35
CA ASN A 163 7.72 19.86 3.50
C ASN A 163 7.78 18.45 4.09
N ASN A 164 8.97 17.98 4.43
CA ASN A 164 9.20 16.62 4.92
C ASN A 164 8.49 16.36 6.25
N LEU A 165 8.48 17.35 7.16
CA LEU A 165 7.72 17.25 8.39
C LEU A 165 6.22 17.19 8.12
N ALA A 166 5.69 18.01 7.21
CA ALA A 166 4.29 17.99 6.85
C ALA A 166 3.87 16.65 6.21
N CYS A 167 4.71 16.07 5.35
CA CYS A 167 4.49 14.73 4.80
C CYS A 167 4.41 13.68 5.92
N ALA A 168 5.32 13.70 6.89
CA ALA A 168 5.32 12.75 8.00
C ALA A 168 4.10 12.93 8.92
N LEU A 169 3.69 14.16 9.20
CA LEU A 169 2.50 14.47 9.98
C LEU A 169 1.22 14.02 9.28
N ARG A 170 1.13 14.18 7.97
CA ARG A 170 0.03 13.67 7.15
C ARG A 170 -0.10 12.15 7.27
N GLU A 171 1.00 11.40 7.17
CA GLU A 171 0.97 9.93 7.35
C GLU A 171 0.54 9.50 8.76
N LEU A 172 0.64 10.40 9.74
CA LEU A 172 0.19 10.19 11.11
C LEU A 172 -1.26 10.64 11.38
N ASN A 173 -2.01 11.06 10.37
CA ASN A 173 -3.34 11.68 10.49
C ASN A 173 -3.32 12.91 11.43
N ARG A 174 -2.25 13.72 11.35
CA ARG A 174 -2.04 14.97 12.10
C ARG A 174 -2.09 16.16 11.15
N GLU A 175 -3.15 16.23 10.35
CA GLU A 175 -3.29 17.18 9.24
C GLU A 175 -3.31 18.62 9.72
N SER A 176 -3.95 18.91 10.86
CA SER A 176 -3.97 20.26 11.43
C SER A 176 -2.56 20.79 11.72
N GLU A 177 -1.68 19.94 12.24
CA GLU A 177 -0.30 20.31 12.50
C GLU A 177 0.50 20.46 11.19
N ALA A 178 0.25 19.59 10.21
CA ALA A 178 0.87 19.71 8.89
C ALA A 178 0.49 21.04 8.21
N ILE A 179 -0.78 21.43 8.28
CA ILE A 179 -1.27 22.71 7.74
C ILE A 179 -0.56 23.89 8.40
N GLU A 180 -0.44 23.92 9.72
CA GLU A 180 0.24 25.01 10.42
C GLU A 180 1.73 25.10 10.08
N VAL A 181 2.40 23.94 9.92
CA VAL A 181 3.79 23.89 9.45
C VAL A 181 3.93 24.48 8.04
N LEU A 182 3.02 24.11 7.12
CA LEU A 182 3.03 24.57 5.74
C LEU A 182 2.64 26.04 5.62
N LYS A 183 1.65 26.52 6.34
CA LYS A 183 1.26 27.95 6.37
C LYS A 183 2.42 28.84 6.81
N ALA A 184 3.11 28.45 7.89
CA ALA A 184 4.26 29.20 8.38
C ALA A 184 5.42 29.23 7.34
N ALA A 185 5.66 28.12 6.64
CA ALA A 185 6.67 28.05 5.60
C ALA A 185 6.28 28.83 4.34
N LEU A 186 5.03 28.75 3.91
CA LEU A 186 4.50 29.50 2.74
C LEU A 186 4.48 31.01 2.98
N ALA A 187 4.27 31.45 4.23
CA ALA A 187 4.37 32.89 4.55
C ALA A 187 5.79 33.45 4.31
N ALA A 188 6.82 32.60 4.45
CA ALA A 188 8.22 32.97 4.18
C ALA A 188 8.63 32.68 2.72
N HIS A 189 8.05 31.66 2.08
CA HIS A 189 8.41 31.17 0.76
C HIS A 189 7.16 30.93 -0.12
N PRO A 190 6.41 31.98 -0.48
CA PRO A 190 5.16 31.84 -1.26
C PRO A 190 5.39 31.28 -2.68
N GLU A 191 6.60 31.36 -3.20
CA GLU A 191 7.01 30.83 -4.49
C GLU A 191 7.43 29.35 -4.49
N ALA A 192 7.41 28.70 -3.32
CA ALA A 192 7.83 27.31 -3.19
C ALA A 192 6.71 26.34 -3.65
N ALA A 193 6.73 25.94 -4.91
CA ALA A 193 5.77 25.01 -5.51
C ALA A 193 5.61 23.71 -4.71
N LEU A 194 6.71 23.22 -4.13
CA LEU A 194 6.74 22.03 -3.27
C LEU A 194 5.78 22.13 -2.08
N LEU A 195 5.73 23.29 -1.41
CA LEU A 195 4.86 23.50 -0.24
C LEU A 195 3.38 23.56 -0.63
N TRP A 196 3.08 24.20 -1.77
CA TRP A 196 1.72 24.25 -2.30
C TRP A 196 1.22 22.85 -2.67
N ASN A 197 2.04 22.06 -3.37
CA ASN A 197 1.71 20.66 -3.66
C ASN A 197 1.43 19.86 -2.37
N THR A 198 2.29 20.00 -1.35
CA THR A 198 2.11 19.25 -0.10
C THR A 198 0.88 19.70 0.67
N LEU A 199 0.54 20.99 0.66
CA LEU A 199 -0.72 21.48 1.25
C LEU A 199 -1.92 20.89 0.52
N GLY A 200 -1.90 20.81 -0.82
CA GLY A 200 -2.92 20.11 -1.59
C GLY A 200 -3.07 18.64 -1.18
N THR A 201 -1.95 17.92 -0.97
CA THR A 201 -2.02 16.52 -0.52
C THR A 201 -2.62 16.35 0.87
N VAL A 202 -2.37 17.29 1.79
CA VAL A 202 -2.98 17.29 3.13
C VAL A 202 -4.49 17.49 3.04
N LEU A 203 -4.97 18.39 2.17
CA LEU A 203 -6.41 18.60 1.96
C LEU A 203 -7.09 17.39 1.31
N CYS A 204 -6.42 16.72 0.36
CA CYS A 204 -6.92 15.44 -0.17
C CYS A 204 -7.15 14.42 0.95
N ASN A 205 -6.24 14.32 1.92
CA ASN A 205 -6.40 13.43 3.06
C ASN A 205 -7.60 13.79 3.95
N LEU A 206 -7.89 15.08 4.10
CA LEU A 206 -9.08 15.57 4.80
C LEU A 206 -10.39 15.36 4.01
N GLY A 207 -10.32 14.84 2.77
CA GLY A 207 -11.48 14.64 1.90
C GLY A 207 -11.89 15.89 1.11
N ASP A 208 -11.16 17.00 1.23
CA ASP A 208 -11.41 18.22 0.46
C ASP A 208 -10.66 18.19 -0.89
N ALA A 209 -11.14 17.33 -1.78
CA ALA A 209 -10.56 17.18 -3.13
C ALA A 209 -10.71 18.49 -3.94
N GLY A 210 -11.87 19.14 -3.87
CA GLY A 210 -12.13 20.40 -4.59
C GLY A 210 -11.20 21.53 -4.13
N GLY A 211 -11.03 21.71 -2.82
CA GLY A 211 -10.09 22.66 -2.25
C GLY A 211 -8.64 22.36 -2.61
N SER A 212 -8.27 21.09 -2.65
CA SER A 212 -6.90 20.67 -2.97
C SER A 212 -6.46 21.04 -4.39
N ILE A 213 -7.36 21.03 -5.37
CA ILE A 213 -7.08 21.37 -6.77
C ILE A 213 -6.46 22.77 -6.88
N VAL A 214 -6.98 23.74 -6.14
CA VAL A 214 -6.48 25.14 -6.15
C VAL A 214 -5.00 25.19 -5.76
N PHE A 215 -4.58 24.38 -4.81
CA PHE A 215 -3.19 24.34 -4.35
C PHE A 215 -2.27 23.61 -5.33
N PHE A 216 -2.74 22.56 -5.98
CA PHE A 216 -2.01 21.91 -7.07
C PHE A 216 -1.89 22.83 -8.29
N ASP A 217 -2.94 23.61 -8.61
CA ASP A 217 -2.89 24.60 -9.69
C ASP A 217 -1.82 25.66 -9.40
N GLU A 218 -1.74 26.15 -8.17
CA GLU A 218 -0.70 27.11 -7.79
C GLU A 218 0.70 26.50 -7.84
N ALA A 219 0.86 25.24 -7.37
CA ALA A 219 2.12 24.52 -7.51
C ALA A 219 2.56 24.41 -8.99
N LEU A 220 1.63 24.08 -9.87
CA LEU A 220 1.89 23.95 -11.32
C LEU A 220 2.06 25.29 -12.02
N ARG A 221 1.42 26.36 -11.54
CA ARG A 221 1.67 27.73 -12.03
C ARG A 221 3.10 28.17 -11.71
N LEU A 222 3.60 27.86 -10.52
CA LEU A 222 4.97 28.18 -10.08
C LEU A 222 6.02 27.27 -10.73
N GLN A 223 5.71 25.99 -10.88
CA GLN A 223 6.59 24.98 -11.46
C GLN A 223 5.83 24.10 -12.48
N PRO A 224 5.75 24.48 -13.76
CA PRO A 224 4.98 23.76 -14.79
C PRO A 224 5.50 22.35 -15.14
N ASP A 225 6.70 21.99 -14.71
CA ASP A 225 7.31 20.68 -14.92
C ASP A 225 7.25 19.77 -13.68
N PHE A 226 6.46 20.15 -12.66
CA PHE A 226 6.32 19.38 -11.43
C PHE A 226 5.40 18.15 -11.61
N GLY A 227 5.97 17.02 -12.04
CA GLY A 227 5.24 15.80 -12.35
C GLY A 227 4.38 15.27 -11.21
N LYS A 228 4.87 15.33 -9.95
CA LYS A 228 4.10 14.88 -8.77
C LYS A 228 2.86 15.74 -8.50
N ALA A 229 2.89 17.03 -8.82
CA ALA A 229 1.73 17.89 -8.68
C ALA A 229 0.63 17.53 -9.69
N TYR A 230 0.99 17.23 -10.95
CA TYR A 230 0.05 16.67 -11.93
C TYR A 230 -0.56 15.35 -11.44
N HIS A 231 0.27 14.43 -10.96
CA HIS A 231 -0.18 13.15 -10.44
C HIS A 231 -1.20 13.32 -9.29
N ASN A 232 -0.88 14.15 -8.30
CA ASN A 232 -1.75 14.39 -7.15
C ASN A 232 -3.06 15.09 -7.58
N ARG A 233 -3.00 16.07 -8.51
CA ARG A 233 -4.18 16.74 -9.05
C ARG A 233 -5.06 15.77 -9.85
N ALA A 234 -4.46 14.79 -10.56
CA ALA A 234 -5.21 13.76 -11.25
C ALA A 234 -6.13 12.98 -10.30
N PHE A 235 -5.63 12.60 -9.12
CA PHE A 235 -6.44 11.91 -8.12
C PHE A 235 -7.51 12.82 -7.50
N ALA A 236 -7.19 14.08 -7.21
CA ALA A 236 -8.19 15.04 -6.74
C ALA A 236 -9.33 15.22 -7.75
N LYS A 237 -9.01 15.34 -9.05
CA LYS A 237 -10.00 15.40 -10.12
C LYS A 237 -10.82 14.12 -10.25
N LEU A 238 -10.18 12.96 -10.07
CA LEU A 238 -10.88 11.67 -10.08
C LEU A 238 -11.92 11.61 -8.95
N ASP A 239 -11.55 12.06 -7.75
CA ASP A 239 -12.46 12.13 -6.59
C ASP A 239 -13.65 13.08 -6.83
N MET A 240 -13.46 14.10 -7.68
CA MET A 240 -14.51 15.03 -8.11
C MET A 240 -15.34 14.51 -9.30
N GLY A 241 -15.00 13.34 -9.86
CA GLY A 241 -15.64 12.79 -11.05
C GLY A 241 -15.18 13.43 -12.37
N GLU A 242 -14.12 14.23 -12.36
CA GLU A 242 -13.54 14.88 -13.55
C GLU A 242 -12.57 13.95 -14.28
N ILE A 243 -13.11 12.90 -14.85
CA ILE A 243 -12.41 11.72 -15.31
C ILE A 243 -11.40 12.02 -16.42
N GLU A 244 -11.84 12.71 -17.48
CA GLU A 244 -10.99 13.02 -18.62
C GLU A 244 -9.85 13.99 -18.25
N ALA A 245 -10.17 14.95 -17.37
CA ALA A 245 -9.16 15.86 -16.83
C ALA A 245 -8.16 15.15 -15.92
N SER A 246 -8.60 14.12 -15.19
CA SER A 246 -7.73 13.25 -14.39
C SER A 246 -6.74 12.47 -15.28
N LEU A 247 -7.22 11.83 -16.35
CA LEU A 247 -6.34 11.11 -17.28
C LEU A 247 -5.34 12.04 -17.97
N ALA A 248 -5.77 13.25 -18.37
CA ALA A 248 -4.88 14.23 -18.97
C ALA A 248 -3.74 14.61 -18.01
N ASP A 249 -4.03 14.82 -16.73
CA ASP A 249 -3.00 15.09 -15.73
C ASP A 249 -2.08 13.87 -15.49
N CYS A 250 -2.60 12.63 -15.52
CA CYS A 250 -1.74 11.43 -15.47
C CYS A 250 -0.76 11.38 -16.65
N ASP A 251 -1.21 11.70 -17.85
CA ASP A 251 -0.35 11.73 -19.05
C ASP A 251 0.72 12.81 -18.94
N GLU A 252 0.40 13.98 -18.39
CA GLU A 252 1.38 15.05 -18.13
C GLU A 252 2.37 14.67 -17.02
N ALA A 253 1.92 13.99 -15.97
CA ALA A 253 2.78 13.50 -14.90
C ALA A 253 3.84 12.51 -15.43
N ILE A 254 3.43 11.55 -16.27
CA ILE A 254 4.33 10.53 -16.86
C ILE A 254 5.41 11.17 -17.76
N LYS A 255 5.12 12.31 -18.38
CA LYS A 255 6.08 13.05 -19.22
C LYS A 255 7.13 13.81 -18.40
N ARG A 256 6.89 14.05 -17.10
CA ARG A 256 7.69 14.90 -16.21
C ARG A 256 8.18 14.18 -14.95
N PRO A 257 8.79 13.00 -15.06
CA PRO A 257 9.25 12.26 -13.89
C PRO A 257 10.58 12.83 -13.37
N GLU A 258 10.76 12.80 -12.06
CA GLU A 258 12.04 13.08 -11.42
C GLU A 258 12.92 11.82 -11.34
N SER A 259 12.30 10.65 -11.39
CA SER A 259 12.97 9.34 -11.27
C SER A 259 12.28 8.25 -12.08
N ALA A 260 12.97 7.12 -12.28
CA ALA A 260 12.36 5.93 -12.87
C ALA A 260 11.25 5.34 -11.98
N GLU A 261 11.36 5.52 -10.67
CA GLU A 261 10.33 5.13 -9.70
C GLU A 261 9.04 5.94 -9.91
N ASP A 262 9.16 7.26 -10.12
CA ASP A 262 8.00 8.11 -10.41
C ASP A 262 7.28 7.67 -11.69
N VAL A 263 8.03 7.34 -12.76
CA VAL A 263 7.41 6.82 -14.01
C VAL A 263 6.59 5.57 -13.72
N ALA A 264 7.16 4.62 -12.99
CA ALA A 264 6.50 3.36 -12.72
C ALA A 264 5.26 3.55 -11.81
N MET A 265 5.38 4.40 -10.79
CA MET A 265 4.27 4.75 -9.89
C MET A 265 3.13 5.41 -10.67
N MET A 266 3.44 6.42 -11.47
CA MET A 266 2.45 7.17 -12.25
C MET A 266 1.76 6.30 -13.31
N ARG A 267 2.49 5.38 -13.95
CA ARG A 267 1.90 4.40 -14.89
C ARG A 267 0.96 3.42 -14.18
N PHE A 268 1.36 2.94 -13.02
CA PHE A 268 0.51 2.05 -12.22
C PHE A 268 -0.75 2.76 -11.74
N ALA A 269 -0.63 4.01 -11.28
CA ALA A 269 -1.76 4.83 -10.89
C ALA A 269 -2.72 5.08 -12.07
N ARG A 270 -2.18 5.42 -13.25
CA ARG A 270 -2.98 5.54 -14.48
C ARG A 270 -3.72 4.25 -14.83
N ALA A 271 -3.09 3.07 -14.61
CA ALA A 271 -3.75 1.79 -14.82
C ALA A 271 -4.99 1.63 -13.96
N THR A 272 -4.90 1.94 -12.67
CA THR A 272 -6.05 1.83 -11.75
C THR A 272 -7.17 2.80 -12.11
N ILE A 273 -6.86 4.01 -12.57
CA ILE A 273 -7.85 4.96 -13.08
C ILE A 273 -8.55 4.40 -14.31
N LEU A 274 -7.80 3.94 -15.32
CA LEU A 274 -8.37 3.34 -16.55
C LEU A 274 -9.30 2.16 -16.24
N LEU A 275 -8.90 1.28 -15.33
CA LEU A 275 -9.72 0.15 -14.89
C LEU A 275 -11.00 0.63 -14.19
N GLY A 276 -10.90 1.61 -13.29
CA GLY A 276 -12.05 2.21 -12.62
C GLY A 276 -13.04 2.88 -13.56
N LEU A 277 -12.59 3.29 -14.74
CA LEU A 277 -13.38 3.88 -15.83
C LEU A 277 -13.96 2.88 -16.82
N GLY A 278 -13.67 1.59 -16.67
CA GLY A 278 -14.09 0.57 -17.63
C GLY A 278 -13.26 0.52 -18.92
N ARG A 279 -12.14 1.27 -19.01
CA ARG A 279 -11.15 1.14 -20.10
C ARG A 279 -10.23 -0.05 -19.81
N VAL A 280 -10.86 -1.24 -19.70
CA VAL A 280 -10.26 -2.42 -19.07
C VAL A 280 -9.03 -2.91 -19.83
N ALA A 281 -9.07 -3.00 -21.15
CA ALA A 281 -7.92 -3.45 -21.95
C ALA A 281 -6.69 -2.53 -21.78
N GLU A 282 -6.89 -1.22 -21.91
CA GLU A 282 -5.83 -0.23 -21.71
C GLU A 282 -5.31 -0.21 -20.24
N GLY A 283 -6.23 -0.45 -19.30
CA GLY A 283 -5.88 -0.56 -17.89
C GLY A 283 -4.98 -1.76 -17.63
N TRP A 284 -5.27 -2.93 -18.19
CA TRP A 284 -4.41 -4.12 -18.04
C TRP A 284 -3.04 -3.95 -18.70
N ASP A 285 -2.97 -3.33 -19.87
CA ASP A 285 -1.68 -3.03 -20.52
C ASP A 285 -0.79 -2.14 -19.62
N ALA A 286 -1.37 -1.12 -19.01
CA ALA A 286 -0.67 -0.24 -18.09
C ALA A 286 -0.36 -0.92 -16.73
N TYR A 287 -1.14 -1.93 -16.32
CA TYR A 287 -1.01 -2.66 -15.06
C TYR A 287 0.30 -3.45 -14.94
N GLU A 288 0.97 -3.75 -16.05
CA GLU A 288 2.31 -4.37 -16.07
C GLU A 288 3.35 -3.53 -15.31
N ALA A 289 3.13 -2.21 -15.19
CA ALA A 289 3.98 -1.34 -14.37
C ALA A 289 4.10 -1.78 -12.90
N ARG A 290 3.17 -2.61 -12.39
CA ARG A 290 3.20 -3.19 -11.04
C ARG A 290 4.47 -4.01 -10.73
N PHE A 291 5.14 -4.51 -11.76
CA PHE A 291 6.39 -5.28 -11.65
C PHE A 291 7.63 -4.49 -12.02
N SER A 292 7.50 -3.18 -12.19
CA SER A 292 8.67 -2.36 -12.52
C SER A 292 9.76 -2.51 -11.45
N PRO A 293 10.98 -2.89 -11.83
CA PRO A 293 12.09 -3.00 -10.88
C PRO A 293 12.50 -1.64 -10.30
N ALA A 294 12.00 -0.55 -10.87
CA ALA A 294 12.18 0.80 -10.32
C ALA A 294 11.34 1.03 -9.06
N LEU A 295 10.23 0.30 -8.87
CA LEU A 295 9.43 0.35 -7.65
C LEU A 295 10.10 -0.49 -6.57
N SER A 296 10.50 0.14 -5.46
CA SER A 296 11.09 -0.56 -4.30
C SER A 296 10.17 -1.63 -3.73
N GLU A 297 8.87 -1.42 -3.89
CA GLU A 297 7.78 -2.23 -3.37
C GLU A 297 7.25 -3.29 -4.32
N ALA A 298 7.63 -3.25 -5.59
CA ALA A 298 7.20 -4.26 -6.55
C ALA A 298 7.81 -5.62 -6.18
N PRO A 299 7.01 -6.70 -6.12
CA PRO A 299 7.55 -8.02 -5.85
C PRO A 299 8.46 -8.46 -6.99
N ASN A 300 9.73 -8.70 -6.68
CA ASN A 300 10.67 -9.33 -7.59
C ASN A 300 10.51 -10.84 -7.46
N PHE A 301 9.97 -11.50 -8.45
CA PHE A 301 9.82 -12.95 -8.44
C PHE A 301 11.17 -13.64 -8.63
N ARG A 302 11.55 -14.45 -7.64
CA ARG A 302 12.72 -15.33 -7.68
C ARG A 302 12.26 -16.74 -8.03
N ILE A 303 11.72 -16.88 -9.23
CA ILE A 303 11.16 -18.11 -9.78
C ILE A 303 11.98 -18.47 -11.02
N PRO A 304 12.62 -19.65 -11.03
CA PRO A 304 13.37 -20.13 -12.19
C PRO A 304 12.47 -20.46 -13.39
N GLY A 305 13.06 -20.51 -14.57
CA GLY A 305 12.36 -20.91 -15.80
C GLY A 305 11.80 -19.75 -16.61
N THR A 306 10.98 -20.09 -17.59
CA THR A 306 10.41 -19.12 -18.54
C THR A 306 9.09 -18.57 -18.02
N ARG A 307 8.99 -17.23 -17.86
CA ARG A 307 7.70 -16.60 -17.55
C ARG A 307 6.76 -16.68 -18.75
N TRP A 308 5.53 -17.08 -18.49
CA TRP A 308 4.47 -17.10 -19.50
C TRP A 308 4.15 -15.66 -19.97
N SER A 309 3.98 -15.50 -21.27
CA SER A 309 3.66 -14.22 -21.93
C SER A 309 2.69 -14.38 -23.10
N GLY A 310 1.71 -15.31 -22.95
CA GLY A 310 0.67 -15.55 -23.96
C GLY A 310 0.86 -16.81 -24.83
N GLN A 311 1.83 -17.68 -24.49
CA GLN A 311 2.01 -18.95 -25.18
C GLN A 311 0.82 -19.90 -24.97
N ASP A 312 0.59 -20.82 -25.91
CA ASP A 312 -0.38 -21.88 -25.76
C ASP A 312 -0.08 -22.76 -24.53
N LEU A 313 -1.11 -23.02 -23.74
CA LEU A 313 -1.03 -23.80 -22.50
C LEU A 313 -1.50 -25.24 -22.64
N GLN A 314 -2.06 -25.64 -23.79
CA GLN A 314 -2.59 -26.99 -23.98
C GLN A 314 -1.52 -28.06 -23.72
N GLY A 315 -1.78 -28.94 -22.75
CA GLY A 315 -0.87 -30.03 -22.36
C GLY A 315 0.41 -29.57 -21.65
N LYS A 316 0.50 -28.33 -21.18
CA LYS A 316 1.67 -27.76 -20.55
C LYS A 316 1.68 -27.94 -19.05
N SER A 317 2.89 -27.91 -18.47
CA SER A 317 3.10 -27.83 -17.03
C SER A 317 3.34 -26.39 -16.64
N LEU A 318 2.44 -25.82 -15.85
CA LEU A 318 2.42 -24.43 -15.47
C LEU A 318 2.54 -24.27 -13.95
N MET A 319 3.43 -23.37 -13.52
CA MET A 319 3.49 -22.90 -12.14
C MET A 319 2.90 -21.49 -12.06
N VAL A 320 1.86 -21.30 -11.25
CA VAL A 320 1.27 -19.99 -11.00
C VAL A 320 1.60 -19.54 -9.58
N CYS A 321 2.18 -18.36 -9.46
CA CYS A 321 2.39 -17.70 -8.17
C CYS A 321 1.33 -16.61 -8.00
N THR A 322 0.59 -16.65 -6.88
CA THR A 322 -0.33 -15.57 -6.55
C THR A 322 0.42 -14.29 -6.20
N GLU A 323 -0.23 -13.14 -6.31
CA GLU A 323 0.42 -11.85 -6.19
C GLU A 323 -0.43 -10.81 -5.44
N GLN A 324 0.15 -9.65 -5.21
CA GLN A 324 -0.43 -8.54 -4.44
C GLN A 324 -0.69 -8.94 -2.98
N GLY A 325 -1.84 -8.55 -2.41
CA GLY A 325 -2.23 -8.88 -1.05
C GLY A 325 -3.15 -10.09 -0.97
N LEU A 326 -3.44 -10.53 0.24
CA LEU A 326 -4.29 -11.70 0.51
C LEU A 326 -5.67 -11.63 -0.17
N GLY A 327 -6.29 -10.44 -0.17
CA GLY A 327 -7.58 -10.23 -0.84
C GLY A 327 -7.49 -10.38 -2.35
N ASP A 328 -6.39 -9.92 -2.95
CA ASP A 328 -6.16 -10.01 -4.38
C ASP A 328 -5.86 -11.45 -4.81
N GLU A 329 -5.12 -12.21 -3.98
CA GLU A 329 -4.89 -13.64 -4.22
C GLU A 329 -6.22 -14.41 -4.33
N VAL A 330 -7.14 -14.15 -3.40
CA VAL A 330 -8.47 -14.74 -3.41
C VAL A 330 -9.28 -14.27 -4.62
N MET A 331 -9.27 -12.98 -4.91
CA MET A 331 -10.04 -12.41 -6.03
C MET A 331 -9.54 -12.90 -7.38
N PHE A 332 -8.22 -12.91 -7.61
CA PHE A 332 -7.64 -13.38 -8.88
C PHE A 332 -7.78 -14.88 -9.08
N ALA A 333 -7.98 -15.66 -8.03
CA ALA A 333 -8.30 -17.09 -8.15
C ALA A 333 -9.58 -17.36 -8.97
N ASN A 334 -10.41 -16.34 -9.23
CA ASN A 334 -11.53 -16.40 -10.20
C ASN A 334 -11.09 -16.90 -11.59
N MET A 335 -9.80 -16.72 -11.95
CA MET A 335 -9.27 -17.16 -13.23
C MET A 335 -8.77 -18.61 -13.25
N LEU A 336 -8.60 -19.26 -12.10
CA LEU A 336 -8.03 -20.62 -12.02
C LEU A 336 -8.85 -21.67 -12.81
N PRO A 337 -10.19 -21.68 -12.78
CA PRO A 337 -10.94 -22.60 -13.62
C PRO A 337 -10.67 -22.42 -15.12
N ASP A 338 -10.51 -21.18 -15.59
CA ASP A 338 -10.23 -20.90 -17.00
C ASP A 338 -8.79 -21.27 -17.38
N ILE A 339 -7.84 -21.11 -16.46
CA ILE A 339 -6.45 -21.57 -16.63
C ILE A 339 -6.40 -23.09 -16.72
N LEU A 340 -7.15 -23.81 -15.89
CA LEU A 340 -7.24 -25.27 -15.94
C LEU A 340 -7.88 -25.74 -17.24
N GLU A 341 -8.89 -25.05 -17.75
CA GLU A 341 -9.50 -25.32 -19.05
C GLU A 341 -8.49 -25.14 -20.19
N ALA A 342 -7.69 -24.06 -20.15
CA ALA A 342 -6.65 -23.80 -21.14
C ALA A 342 -5.51 -24.83 -21.12
N LEU A 343 -5.18 -25.38 -19.94
CA LEU A 343 -4.20 -26.46 -19.80
C LEU A 343 -4.72 -27.78 -20.36
N GLY A 344 -6.03 -28.00 -20.32
CA GLY A 344 -6.64 -29.25 -20.77
C GLY A 344 -6.32 -30.46 -19.88
N PRO A 345 -6.81 -31.66 -20.24
CA PRO A 345 -6.69 -32.84 -19.39
C PRO A 345 -5.27 -33.37 -19.25
N ASP A 346 -4.37 -33.08 -20.19
CA ASP A 346 -2.98 -33.52 -20.21
C ASP A 346 -2.06 -32.46 -19.58
N GLY A 347 -2.54 -31.28 -19.24
CA GLY A 347 -1.78 -30.22 -18.60
C GLY A 347 -1.74 -30.36 -17.08
N ALA A 348 -0.77 -29.71 -16.46
CA ALA A 348 -0.58 -29.72 -15.01
C ALA A 348 -0.44 -28.31 -14.45
N LEU A 349 -1.15 -28.03 -13.34
CA LEU A 349 -1.03 -26.78 -12.61
C LEU A 349 -0.44 -27.02 -11.23
N THR A 350 0.61 -26.26 -10.91
CA THR A 350 1.09 -26.06 -9.53
C THR A 350 0.84 -24.62 -9.14
N LEU A 351 0.21 -24.40 -7.98
CA LEU A 351 -0.18 -23.09 -7.50
C LEU A 351 0.58 -22.76 -6.21
N ALA A 352 1.25 -21.62 -6.16
CA ALA A 352 1.88 -21.12 -4.93
C ALA A 352 1.06 -19.96 -4.36
N VAL A 353 0.49 -20.17 -3.16
CA VAL A 353 -0.41 -19.23 -2.46
C VAL A 353 0.17 -18.83 -1.09
N GLU A 354 -0.43 -17.85 -0.45
CA GLU A 354 -0.14 -17.53 0.96
C GLU A 354 -0.50 -18.74 1.85
N ARG A 355 0.35 -19.03 2.84
CA ARG A 355 0.29 -20.25 3.66
C ARG A 355 -1.09 -20.55 4.26
N ARG A 356 -1.79 -19.52 4.76
CA ARG A 356 -3.12 -19.67 5.40
C ARG A 356 -4.22 -20.04 4.40
N LEU A 357 -4.01 -19.83 3.10
CA LEU A 357 -4.95 -20.16 2.04
C LEU A 357 -4.81 -21.61 1.54
N VAL A 358 -3.71 -22.29 1.86
CA VAL A 358 -3.42 -23.65 1.35
C VAL A 358 -4.57 -24.63 1.55
N PRO A 359 -5.17 -24.78 2.78
CA PRO A 359 -6.25 -25.74 2.98
C PRO A 359 -7.47 -25.46 2.09
N LEU A 360 -7.85 -24.19 1.98
CA LEU A 360 -8.98 -23.75 1.17
C LEU A 360 -8.75 -24.01 -0.33
N PHE A 361 -7.56 -23.68 -0.84
CA PHE A 361 -7.24 -23.88 -2.26
C PHE A 361 -7.07 -25.37 -2.60
N GLN A 362 -6.45 -26.15 -1.73
CA GLN A 362 -6.29 -27.60 -1.94
C GLN A 362 -7.64 -28.32 -2.01
N ARG A 363 -8.60 -27.92 -1.18
CA ARG A 363 -9.97 -28.45 -1.22
C ARG A 363 -10.72 -27.98 -2.46
N SER A 364 -10.53 -26.73 -2.88
CA SER A 364 -11.22 -26.12 -4.02
C SER A 364 -10.73 -26.68 -5.36
N PHE A 365 -9.46 -27.07 -5.43
CA PHE A 365 -8.81 -27.57 -6.64
C PHE A 365 -8.06 -28.87 -6.35
N PRO A 366 -8.77 -30.01 -6.18
CA PRO A 366 -8.16 -31.26 -5.70
C PRO A 366 -7.11 -31.85 -6.65
N ASN A 367 -7.16 -31.50 -7.94
CA ASN A 367 -6.22 -31.95 -8.95
C ASN A 367 -5.03 -30.98 -9.17
N VAL A 368 -4.96 -29.90 -8.39
CA VAL A 368 -3.88 -28.90 -8.44
C VAL A 368 -2.91 -29.14 -7.27
N GLU A 369 -1.63 -29.15 -7.56
CA GLU A 369 -0.61 -29.13 -6.52
C GLU A 369 -0.54 -27.74 -5.89
N VAL A 370 -0.94 -27.60 -4.63
CA VAL A 370 -0.91 -26.32 -3.91
C VAL A 370 0.33 -26.25 -3.02
N SER A 371 1.16 -25.26 -3.28
CA SER A 371 2.39 -24.95 -2.55
C SER A 371 2.30 -23.56 -1.89
N VAL A 372 3.37 -23.15 -1.23
CA VAL A 372 3.43 -21.86 -0.52
C VAL A 372 4.41 -20.93 -1.20
N HIS A 373 3.99 -19.70 -1.45
CA HIS A 373 4.95 -18.63 -1.74
C HIS A 373 5.45 -17.99 -0.45
N ARG A 374 6.65 -17.42 -0.52
CA ARG A 374 7.26 -16.65 0.54
C ARG A 374 7.65 -15.28 0.03
N THR A 375 7.20 -14.25 0.73
CA THR A 375 7.59 -12.87 0.47
C THR A 375 8.56 -12.42 1.56
N VAL A 376 9.70 -11.89 1.15
CA VAL A 376 10.73 -11.36 2.05
C VAL A 376 11.18 -9.99 1.55
N ALA A 377 11.44 -9.09 2.48
CA ALA A 377 12.15 -7.85 2.17
C ALA A 377 13.65 -8.07 2.39
N LEU A 378 14.45 -7.76 1.38
CA LEU A 378 15.89 -7.85 1.43
C LEU A 378 16.47 -6.61 0.75
N GLU A 379 17.37 -5.92 1.43
CA GLU A 379 18.04 -4.71 0.90
C GLU A 379 17.07 -3.67 0.33
N GLY A 380 15.94 -3.44 1.06
CA GLY A 380 14.91 -2.49 0.66
C GLY A 380 14.08 -2.87 -0.55
N ARG A 381 14.14 -4.14 -0.99
CA ARG A 381 13.35 -4.68 -2.09
C ARG A 381 12.54 -5.88 -1.64
N VAL A 382 11.37 -6.03 -2.21
CA VAL A 382 10.47 -7.16 -1.96
C VAL A 382 10.78 -8.28 -2.95
N TYR A 383 11.00 -9.48 -2.43
CA TYR A 383 11.20 -10.68 -3.23
C TYR A 383 10.12 -11.71 -2.92
N ARG A 384 9.60 -12.34 -3.96
CA ARG A 384 8.64 -13.45 -3.84
C ARG A 384 9.20 -14.71 -4.49
N SER A 385 9.11 -15.83 -3.80
CA SER A 385 9.61 -17.12 -4.24
C SER A 385 8.69 -18.24 -3.77
N ALA A 386 8.84 -19.45 -4.31
CA ALA A 386 8.15 -20.66 -3.87
C ALA A 386 9.18 -21.70 -3.38
N PRO A 387 9.67 -21.56 -2.14
CA PRO A 387 10.84 -22.33 -1.66
C PRO A 387 10.56 -23.81 -1.44
N GLU A 388 9.30 -24.22 -1.35
CA GLU A 388 8.93 -25.63 -1.18
C GLU A 388 9.00 -26.42 -2.50
N ILE A 389 9.05 -25.73 -3.65
CA ILE A 389 9.21 -26.36 -4.97
C ILE A 389 10.70 -26.63 -5.22
N GLN A 390 11.06 -27.92 -5.34
CA GLN A 390 12.47 -28.36 -5.51
C GLN A 390 12.84 -28.60 -6.97
N ASN A 391 11.92 -29.20 -7.77
CA ASN A 391 12.17 -29.50 -9.18
C ASN A 391 11.49 -28.46 -10.09
N TRP A 392 12.29 -27.53 -10.57
CA TRP A 392 11.81 -26.45 -11.45
C TRP A 392 11.81 -26.83 -12.93
N ASP A 393 12.62 -27.82 -13.33
CA ASP A 393 12.74 -28.25 -14.73
C ASP A 393 11.47 -28.96 -15.24
N ARG A 394 10.55 -29.29 -14.35
CA ARG A 394 9.27 -29.89 -14.71
C ARG A 394 8.26 -28.92 -15.29
N PHE A 395 8.50 -27.60 -15.16
CA PHE A 395 7.57 -26.58 -15.63
C PHE A 395 7.96 -26.05 -17.00
N ASP A 396 7.04 -26.06 -17.95
CA ASP A 396 7.18 -25.35 -19.22
C ASP A 396 7.22 -23.84 -18.99
N TYR A 397 6.33 -23.36 -18.10
CA TYR A 397 6.20 -21.94 -17.80
C TYR A 397 5.90 -21.71 -16.32
N TRP A 398 6.23 -20.50 -15.85
CA TRP A 398 5.66 -19.94 -14.65
C TRP A 398 4.96 -18.60 -14.97
N ALA A 399 3.96 -18.21 -14.16
CA ALA A 399 3.26 -16.93 -14.29
C ALA A 399 2.94 -16.34 -12.91
N ALA A 400 2.88 -15.02 -12.81
CA ALA A 400 2.12 -14.38 -11.76
C ALA A 400 0.64 -14.43 -12.15
N ILE A 401 -0.25 -14.63 -11.17
CA ILE A 401 -1.68 -14.87 -11.50
C ILE A 401 -2.30 -13.71 -12.29
N GLY A 402 -1.89 -12.48 -12.04
CA GLY A 402 -2.36 -11.30 -12.77
C GLY A 402 -1.88 -11.20 -14.22
N ASP A 403 -0.93 -12.05 -14.66
CA ASP A 403 -0.50 -12.09 -16.06
C ASP A 403 -1.64 -12.57 -17.00
N PHE A 404 -2.61 -13.28 -16.44
CA PHE A 404 -3.78 -13.78 -17.18
C PHE A 404 -4.91 -12.75 -17.34
N LEU A 405 -4.88 -11.63 -16.61
CA LEU A 405 -5.93 -10.62 -16.66
C LEU A 405 -6.21 -10.09 -18.08
N PRO A 406 -5.18 -9.69 -18.87
CA PRO A 406 -5.43 -9.18 -20.22
C PRO A 406 -6.11 -10.19 -21.15
N SER A 407 -5.79 -11.46 -21.02
CA SER A 407 -6.32 -12.53 -21.89
C SER A 407 -7.67 -13.08 -21.41
N LEU A 408 -7.83 -13.31 -20.10
CA LEU A 408 -9.02 -13.94 -19.56
C LEU A 408 -10.11 -12.93 -19.14
N ARG A 409 -9.73 -11.69 -18.85
CA ARG A 409 -10.64 -10.62 -18.38
C ARG A 409 -10.44 -9.32 -19.17
N PRO A 410 -10.46 -9.34 -20.51
CA PRO A 410 -10.20 -8.15 -21.35
C PRO A 410 -11.29 -7.07 -21.22
N SER A 411 -12.44 -7.39 -20.64
CA SER A 411 -13.54 -6.48 -20.37
C SER A 411 -14.34 -6.94 -19.15
N ALA A 412 -15.16 -6.08 -18.57
CA ALA A 412 -16.07 -6.46 -17.48
C ALA A 412 -17.06 -7.58 -17.91
N ALA A 413 -17.49 -7.58 -19.17
CA ALA A 413 -18.36 -8.61 -19.71
C ALA A 413 -17.69 -10.00 -19.88
N ALA A 414 -16.37 -10.05 -19.84
CA ALA A 414 -15.62 -11.31 -19.93
C ALA A 414 -15.55 -12.09 -18.61
N PHE A 415 -16.10 -11.53 -17.54
CA PHE A 415 -16.15 -12.25 -16.25
C PHE A 415 -17.26 -13.30 -16.27
N PRO A 416 -16.93 -14.56 -15.91
CA PRO A 416 -17.92 -15.63 -15.91
C PRO A 416 -18.93 -15.44 -14.78
N GLN A 417 -20.17 -15.83 -15.04
CA GLN A 417 -21.24 -15.86 -14.03
C GLN A 417 -21.12 -17.14 -13.18
N ARG A 418 -20.09 -17.22 -12.34
CA ARG A 418 -19.86 -18.34 -11.42
C ARG A 418 -20.30 -17.96 -10.02
N ASP A 419 -21.14 -18.79 -9.41
CA ASP A 419 -21.61 -18.57 -8.04
C ASP A 419 -20.46 -18.64 -7.02
N HIS A 420 -19.44 -19.47 -7.28
CA HIS A 420 -18.26 -19.62 -6.47
C HIS A 420 -17.13 -20.27 -7.28
N TYR A 421 -15.92 -20.18 -6.77
CA TYR A 421 -14.73 -20.88 -7.28
C TYR A 421 -13.82 -21.39 -6.18
N LEU A 422 -14.09 -21.00 -4.91
CA LEU A 422 -13.49 -21.62 -3.72
C LEU A 422 -14.58 -22.35 -2.93
N VAL A 423 -14.17 -23.44 -2.26
CA VAL A 423 -15.06 -24.32 -1.49
C VAL A 423 -14.68 -24.27 -0.03
N ALA A 424 -15.50 -23.60 0.79
CA ALA A 424 -15.37 -23.63 2.25
C ALA A 424 -15.59 -25.05 2.78
N ASP A 425 -14.97 -25.37 3.92
CA ASP A 425 -15.11 -26.70 4.55
C ASP A 425 -16.57 -26.96 4.94
N PRO A 426 -17.25 -27.96 4.36
CA PRO A 426 -18.67 -28.19 4.59
C PRO A 426 -18.98 -28.62 6.04
N GLU A 427 -18.08 -29.33 6.72
CA GLU A 427 -18.26 -29.72 8.12
C GLU A 427 -18.19 -28.51 9.02
N ARG A 428 -17.25 -27.58 8.74
CA ARG A 428 -17.11 -26.32 9.49
C ARG A 428 -18.27 -25.38 9.20
N VAL A 429 -18.76 -25.32 7.96
CA VAL A 429 -19.99 -24.57 7.63
C VAL A 429 -21.19 -25.10 8.42
N ALA A 430 -21.37 -26.42 8.50
CA ALA A 430 -22.44 -27.02 9.28
C ALA A 430 -22.31 -26.72 10.79
N TYR A 431 -21.09 -26.77 11.31
CA TYR A 431 -20.79 -26.39 12.70
C TYR A 431 -21.21 -24.94 12.98
N TRP A 432 -20.77 -24.00 12.15
CA TRP A 432 -21.09 -22.58 12.34
C TRP A 432 -22.58 -22.30 12.19
N LYS A 433 -23.28 -22.95 11.27
CA LYS A 433 -24.73 -22.84 11.18
C LYS A 433 -25.40 -23.24 12.49
N GLY A 434 -25.00 -24.37 13.09
CA GLY A 434 -25.52 -24.81 14.37
C GLY A 434 -25.21 -23.84 15.53
N GLU A 435 -24.04 -23.18 15.54
CA GLU A 435 -23.72 -22.14 16.52
C GLU A 435 -24.57 -20.88 16.33
N LEU A 436 -24.74 -20.45 15.06
CA LEU A 436 -25.54 -19.29 14.73
C LEU A 436 -27.04 -19.47 15.00
N GLU A 437 -27.59 -20.68 14.84
CA GLU A 437 -28.98 -21.00 15.18
C GLU A 437 -29.29 -20.78 16.65
N LYS A 438 -28.32 -21.01 17.56
CA LYS A 438 -28.46 -20.78 18.99
C LYS A 438 -28.68 -19.32 19.38
N LEU A 439 -28.37 -18.38 18.49
CA LEU A 439 -28.53 -16.96 18.70
C LEU A 439 -29.98 -16.46 18.51
N GLY A 440 -30.91 -17.37 18.25
CA GLY A 440 -32.32 -17.04 18.06
C GLY A 440 -32.72 -16.80 16.63
N PRO A 441 -33.99 -16.38 16.42
CA PRO A 441 -34.55 -16.16 15.08
C PRO A 441 -33.96 -14.92 14.38
N GLY A 442 -34.21 -14.79 13.09
CA GLY A 442 -33.77 -13.68 12.25
C GLY A 442 -32.41 -13.89 11.58
N PRO A 443 -32.11 -13.10 10.57
CA PRO A 443 -30.90 -13.23 9.78
C PRO A 443 -29.64 -12.95 10.59
N LYS A 444 -28.58 -13.72 10.31
CA LYS A 444 -27.25 -13.58 10.84
C LYS A 444 -26.39 -12.82 9.85
N VAL A 445 -25.97 -11.61 10.20
CA VAL A 445 -25.26 -10.71 9.29
C VAL A 445 -23.83 -10.50 9.78
N GLY A 446 -22.88 -10.98 8.99
CA GLY A 446 -21.46 -10.77 9.25
C GLY A 446 -21.02 -9.34 8.88
N LEU A 447 -20.24 -8.70 9.75
CA LEU A 447 -19.82 -7.32 9.58
C LEU A 447 -18.30 -7.15 9.50
N LEU A 448 -17.89 -6.23 8.62
CA LEU A 448 -16.50 -5.80 8.39
C LEU A 448 -16.46 -4.30 8.17
N TRP A 449 -15.82 -3.53 9.03
CA TRP A 449 -15.89 -2.07 8.98
C TRP A 449 -14.56 -1.34 8.81
N LYS A 450 -13.42 -2.01 9.00
CA LYS A 450 -12.09 -1.38 8.85
C LYS A 450 -11.04 -2.33 8.28
N SER A 451 -9.89 -1.75 7.89
CA SER A 451 -8.66 -2.48 7.58
C SER A 451 -7.68 -2.35 8.75
N LEU A 452 -6.78 -3.34 8.93
CA LEU A 452 -5.70 -3.24 9.92
C LEU A 452 -4.67 -2.15 9.59
N LYS A 453 -4.52 -1.83 8.30
CA LYS A 453 -3.57 -0.83 7.83
C LYS A 453 -4.34 0.45 7.56
N LEU A 454 -4.45 1.30 8.56
CA LEU A 454 -5.08 2.61 8.47
C LEU A 454 -4.00 3.67 8.26
N HIS A 455 -3.41 3.72 7.05
CA HIS A 455 -2.72 4.94 6.63
C HIS A 455 -3.75 6.00 6.30
N ALA A 456 -3.38 7.27 6.39
CA ALA A 456 -4.27 8.40 6.16
C ALA A 456 -5.13 8.24 4.89
N GLU A 457 -4.53 7.87 3.78
CA GLU A 457 -5.22 7.62 2.51
C GLU A 457 -6.15 6.40 2.55
N ARG A 458 -5.73 5.31 3.20
CA ARG A 458 -6.56 4.12 3.30
C ARG A 458 -7.70 4.29 4.31
N ALA A 459 -7.49 5.09 5.36
CA ALA A 459 -8.53 5.39 6.35
C ALA A 459 -9.75 6.03 5.70
N ARG A 460 -9.57 6.96 4.75
CA ARG A 460 -10.68 7.61 4.04
C ARG A 460 -11.48 6.68 3.12
N GLN A 461 -10.97 5.50 2.78
CA GLN A 461 -11.70 4.47 2.02
C GLN A 461 -12.68 3.67 2.88
N PHE A 462 -12.72 3.94 4.18
CA PHE A 462 -13.61 3.30 5.14
C PHE A 462 -14.46 4.37 5.82
N SER A 463 -15.72 4.05 6.12
CA SER A 463 -16.54 4.96 6.91
C SER A 463 -16.04 4.99 8.36
N PRO A 464 -16.23 6.13 9.07
CA PRO A 464 -16.17 6.11 10.53
C PRO A 464 -17.15 5.08 11.09
N PHE A 465 -16.81 4.46 12.23
CA PHE A 465 -17.67 3.41 12.81
C PHE A 465 -19.05 3.96 13.24
N GLU A 466 -19.11 5.22 13.64
CA GLU A 466 -20.35 5.92 13.99
C GLU A 466 -21.36 5.96 12.82
N ALA A 467 -20.87 5.98 11.59
CA ALA A 467 -21.72 5.95 10.40
C ALA A 467 -22.47 4.61 10.21
N TRP A 468 -22.05 3.55 10.92
CA TRP A 468 -22.73 2.25 10.91
C TRP A 468 -24.03 2.23 11.73
N ARG A 469 -24.32 3.27 12.52
CA ARG A 469 -25.53 3.37 13.35
C ARG A 469 -26.80 2.92 12.61
N PRO A 470 -27.16 3.43 11.42
CA PRO A 470 -28.40 3.03 10.76
C PRO A 470 -28.46 1.54 10.42
N VAL A 471 -27.32 0.93 10.07
CA VAL A 471 -27.21 -0.50 9.77
C VAL A 471 -27.38 -1.32 11.05
N LEU A 472 -26.67 -0.94 12.12
CA LEU A 472 -26.65 -1.65 13.39
C LEU A 472 -28.00 -1.55 14.13
N GLU A 473 -28.74 -0.45 13.99
CA GLU A 473 -30.06 -0.28 14.57
C GLU A 473 -31.19 -0.97 13.78
N THR A 474 -30.89 -1.72 12.69
CA THR A 474 -31.90 -2.49 11.95
C THR A 474 -32.48 -3.58 12.85
N PRO A 475 -33.82 -3.57 13.13
CA PRO A 475 -34.41 -4.51 14.06
C PRO A 475 -34.46 -5.93 13.50
N GLY A 476 -34.40 -6.93 14.39
CA GLY A 476 -34.55 -8.35 14.02
C GLY A 476 -33.29 -9.00 13.41
N VAL A 477 -32.15 -8.32 13.38
CA VAL A 477 -30.87 -8.80 12.88
C VAL A 477 -29.96 -9.22 14.04
N THR A 478 -29.29 -10.33 13.89
CA THR A 478 -28.15 -10.69 14.73
C THR A 478 -26.86 -10.39 14.00
N PHE A 479 -26.05 -9.47 14.51
CA PHE A 479 -24.77 -9.12 13.91
C PHE A 479 -23.66 -10.03 14.42
N VAL A 480 -22.81 -10.46 13.49
CA VAL A 480 -21.69 -11.39 13.71
C VAL A 480 -20.40 -10.67 13.37
N ASN A 481 -19.45 -10.66 14.28
CA ASN A 481 -18.14 -10.08 14.04
C ASN A 481 -17.33 -10.93 13.05
N LEU A 482 -16.98 -10.36 11.91
CA LEU A 482 -16.01 -10.88 10.96
C LEU A 482 -14.79 -9.94 10.83
N GLN A 483 -14.76 -8.86 11.61
CA GLN A 483 -13.67 -7.90 11.65
C GLN A 483 -12.46 -8.52 12.33
N TYR A 484 -11.36 -8.64 11.60
CA TYR A 484 -10.07 -9.08 12.11
C TYR A 484 -9.28 -7.93 12.74
N GLY A 485 -8.38 -8.26 13.66
CA GLY A 485 -7.58 -7.31 14.41
C GLY A 485 -8.30 -6.78 15.63
N ASP A 486 -7.71 -5.76 16.26
CA ASP A 486 -8.29 -5.13 17.44
C ASP A 486 -9.54 -4.33 17.06
N CYS A 487 -10.67 -4.67 17.62
CA CYS A 487 -11.96 -4.06 17.40
C CYS A 487 -12.84 -4.04 18.67
N GLU A 488 -12.24 -4.22 19.83
CA GLU A 488 -12.96 -4.27 21.11
C GLU A 488 -13.62 -2.92 21.44
N ASP A 489 -12.94 -1.82 21.15
CA ASP A 489 -13.46 -0.47 21.39
C ASP A 489 -14.71 -0.18 20.56
N GLU A 490 -14.71 -0.53 19.26
CA GLU A 490 -15.88 -0.32 18.39
C GLU A 490 -17.06 -1.22 18.79
N ILE A 491 -16.79 -2.45 19.21
CA ILE A 491 -17.83 -3.37 19.70
C ILE A 491 -18.43 -2.87 21.02
N ALA A 492 -17.59 -2.39 21.94
CA ALA A 492 -18.04 -1.76 23.18
C ALA A 492 -18.84 -0.48 22.90
N PHE A 493 -18.41 0.33 21.94
CA PHE A 493 -19.12 1.53 21.49
C PHE A 493 -20.50 1.20 20.91
N ALA A 494 -20.61 0.17 20.03
CA ALA A 494 -21.89 -0.28 19.49
C ALA A 494 -22.87 -0.67 20.59
N LYS A 495 -22.40 -1.35 21.63
CA LYS A 495 -23.23 -1.72 22.78
C LYS A 495 -23.63 -0.52 23.61
N ALA A 496 -22.72 0.39 23.91
CA ALA A 496 -22.97 1.56 24.75
C ALA A 496 -23.86 2.59 24.08
N GLU A 497 -23.58 2.92 22.82
CA GLU A 497 -24.22 4.05 22.12
C GLU A 497 -25.41 3.66 21.24
N PHE A 498 -25.44 2.40 20.73
CA PHE A 498 -26.50 1.92 19.85
C PHE A 498 -27.36 0.83 20.51
N GLY A 499 -26.94 0.28 21.67
CA GLY A 499 -27.62 -0.82 22.35
C GLY A 499 -27.55 -2.15 21.62
N VAL A 500 -26.57 -2.32 20.72
CA VAL A 500 -26.43 -3.48 19.84
C VAL A 500 -25.27 -4.37 20.30
N ASP A 501 -25.58 -5.64 20.55
CA ASP A 501 -24.57 -6.67 20.79
C ASP A 501 -24.10 -7.27 19.44
N ILE A 502 -22.80 -7.18 19.15
CA ILE A 502 -22.18 -7.85 18.01
C ILE A 502 -21.57 -9.17 18.52
N TRP A 503 -22.14 -10.29 18.06
CA TRP A 503 -21.69 -11.62 18.51
C TRP A 503 -20.27 -11.93 18.04
N GLN A 504 -19.45 -12.44 18.97
CA GLN A 504 -18.08 -12.83 18.72
C GLN A 504 -18.00 -14.34 18.47
N PRO A 505 -17.50 -14.83 17.32
CA PRO A 505 -17.33 -16.26 17.08
C PRO A 505 -16.28 -16.84 18.04
N PRO A 506 -16.65 -17.82 18.90
CA PRO A 506 -15.73 -18.32 19.89
C PRO A 506 -14.62 -19.18 19.28
N GLY A 507 -13.39 -18.99 19.76
CA GLY A 507 -12.25 -19.84 19.45
C GLY A 507 -11.66 -19.68 18.05
N VAL A 508 -11.99 -18.61 17.30
CA VAL A 508 -11.47 -18.33 15.97
C VAL A 508 -10.58 -17.10 16.00
N ASP A 509 -9.38 -17.22 15.46
CA ASP A 509 -8.55 -16.07 15.12
C ASP A 509 -8.90 -15.59 13.69
N LEU A 510 -9.76 -14.56 13.59
CA LEU A 510 -10.26 -14.03 12.32
C LEU A 510 -9.16 -13.52 11.37
N LYS A 511 -7.92 -13.39 11.85
CA LYS A 511 -6.75 -13.00 11.04
C LYS A 511 -5.95 -14.21 10.55
N LYS A 512 -5.87 -15.28 11.35
CA LYS A 512 -5.00 -16.43 11.07
C LYS A 512 -5.75 -17.62 10.48
N ASP A 513 -6.97 -17.86 10.95
CA ASP A 513 -7.73 -19.07 10.61
C ASP A 513 -8.64 -18.84 9.40
N LEU A 514 -8.03 -18.52 8.24
CA LEU A 514 -8.79 -18.10 7.06
C LEU A 514 -9.74 -19.16 6.52
N ASP A 515 -9.46 -20.43 6.73
CA ASP A 515 -10.37 -21.53 6.35
C ASP A 515 -11.62 -21.54 7.23
N GLU A 516 -11.48 -21.30 8.54
CA GLU A 516 -12.60 -21.09 9.45
C GLU A 516 -13.40 -19.83 9.09
N VAL A 517 -12.71 -18.74 8.73
CA VAL A 517 -13.36 -17.50 8.29
C VAL A 517 -14.19 -17.75 7.03
N ALA A 518 -13.67 -18.51 6.06
CA ALA A 518 -14.42 -18.89 4.85
C ALA A 518 -15.68 -19.69 5.18
N ALA A 519 -15.56 -20.65 6.13
CA ALA A 519 -16.69 -21.45 6.59
C ALA A 519 -17.75 -20.61 7.33
N LEU A 520 -17.33 -19.70 8.19
CA LEU A 520 -18.20 -18.78 8.91
C LEU A 520 -18.92 -17.82 7.94
N CYS A 521 -18.22 -17.27 6.95
CA CYS A 521 -18.81 -16.45 5.90
C CYS A 521 -19.88 -17.20 5.09
N ARG A 522 -19.72 -18.51 4.89
CA ARG A 522 -20.74 -19.37 4.22
C ARG A 522 -21.88 -19.75 5.15
N ALA A 523 -21.70 -19.64 6.45
CA ALA A 523 -22.72 -19.99 7.43
C ALA A 523 -23.68 -18.84 7.75
N VAL A 524 -23.22 -17.59 7.65
CA VAL A 524 -24.07 -16.40 7.83
C VAL A 524 -24.99 -16.19 6.62
N ASP A 525 -26.12 -15.49 6.82
CA ASP A 525 -27.11 -15.23 5.77
C ASP A 525 -26.68 -14.10 4.83
N LEU A 526 -25.76 -13.23 5.30
CA LEU A 526 -25.24 -12.10 4.55
C LEU A 526 -23.94 -11.62 5.18
N THR A 527 -22.98 -11.24 4.36
CA THR A 527 -21.79 -10.51 4.81
C THR A 527 -21.83 -9.08 4.27
N ILE A 528 -21.72 -8.08 5.15
CA ILE A 528 -21.67 -6.65 4.78
C ILE A 528 -20.31 -6.09 5.15
N GLY A 529 -19.65 -5.41 4.23
CA GLY A 529 -18.39 -4.77 4.56
C GLY A 529 -17.65 -4.15 3.40
N PHE A 530 -16.51 -3.56 3.73
CA PHE A 530 -15.62 -2.98 2.74
C PHE A 530 -14.77 -4.04 2.04
N SER A 531 -14.28 -3.71 0.85
CA SER A 531 -13.40 -4.59 0.07
C SER A 531 -12.10 -4.88 0.84
N ASN A 532 -12.00 -6.09 1.36
CA ASN A 532 -10.83 -6.64 2.06
C ASN A 532 -10.74 -8.16 1.87
N ALA A 533 -9.77 -8.83 2.50
CA ALA A 533 -9.57 -10.26 2.34
C ALA A 533 -10.80 -11.10 2.76
N THR A 534 -11.48 -10.74 3.85
CA THR A 534 -12.63 -11.50 4.36
C THR A 534 -13.86 -11.40 3.44
N ILE A 535 -14.16 -10.19 2.91
CA ILE A 535 -15.27 -10.05 1.96
C ILE A 535 -14.98 -10.78 0.65
N ASN A 536 -13.70 -10.79 0.22
CA ASN A 536 -13.27 -11.56 -0.95
C ASN A 536 -13.40 -13.08 -0.70
N LEU A 537 -13.05 -13.58 0.48
CA LEU A 537 -13.29 -14.99 0.87
C LEU A 537 -14.77 -15.33 0.84
N ALA A 538 -15.62 -14.47 1.40
CA ALA A 538 -17.07 -14.66 1.37
C ALA A 538 -17.59 -14.76 -0.07
N GLY A 539 -17.19 -13.80 -0.93
CA GLY A 539 -17.59 -13.76 -2.34
C GLY A 539 -17.10 -14.96 -3.12
N ALA A 540 -15.81 -15.31 -2.99
CA ALA A 540 -15.19 -16.45 -3.68
C ALA A 540 -15.82 -17.80 -3.29
N CYS A 541 -16.27 -17.94 -2.03
CA CYS A 541 -16.98 -19.12 -1.55
C CYS A 541 -18.49 -19.08 -1.83
N GLY A 542 -19.01 -18.09 -2.55
CA GLY A 542 -20.41 -18.00 -2.95
C GLY A 542 -21.37 -17.57 -1.83
N ALA A 543 -20.89 -16.90 -0.79
CA ALA A 543 -21.76 -16.29 0.21
C ALA A 543 -22.45 -15.04 -0.36
N PRO A 544 -23.69 -14.72 0.06
CA PRO A 544 -24.30 -13.43 -0.23
C PRO A 544 -23.46 -12.30 0.40
N ILE A 545 -23.05 -11.34 -0.41
CA ILE A 545 -22.23 -10.22 0.05
C ILE A 545 -22.83 -8.88 -0.37
N TRP A 546 -22.77 -7.92 0.54
CA TRP A 546 -22.99 -6.51 0.27
C TRP A 546 -21.68 -5.76 0.46
N MET A 547 -21.15 -5.29 -0.65
CA MET A 547 -19.85 -4.66 -0.67
C MET A 547 -19.98 -3.15 -0.65
N ILE A 548 -19.40 -2.53 0.35
CA ILE A 548 -19.26 -1.08 0.44
C ILE A 548 -17.93 -0.71 -0.22
N THR A 549 -17.97 0.16 -1.22
CA THR A 549 -16.78 0.58 -1.97
C THR A 549 -16.69 2.10 -2.00
N SER A 550 -15.48 2.63 -2.21
CA SER A 550 -15.32 4.02 -2.62
C SER A 550 -15.99 4.29 -3.98
N PRO A 551 -16.27 5.55 -4.31
CA PRO A 551 -17.01 5.92 -5.53
C PRO A 551 -16.38 5.36 -6.81
N VAL A 552 -15.06 5.50 -6.92
CA VAL A 552 -14.28 4.98 -8.04
C VAL A 552 -13.25 3.99 -7.50
N VAL A 553 -13.42 2.73 -7.84
CA VAL A 553 -12.47 1.67 -7.47
C VAL A 553 -12.20 0.78 -8.68
N TRP A 554 -10.92 0.50 -8.93
CA TRP A 554 -10.45 -0.22 -10.10
C TRP A 554 -11.07 -1.64 -10.22
N THR A 555 -11.40 -2.27 -9.11
CA THR A 555 -11.97 -3.63 -9.08
C THR A 555 -13.41 -3.70 -9.61
N ARG A 556 -14.10 -2.57 -9.72
CA ARG A 556 -15.43 -2.50 -10.35
C ARG A 556 -15.38 -2.43 -11.87
N LEU A 557 -14.24 -2.15 -12.45
CA LEU A 557 -14.03 -2.07 -13.91
C LEU A 557 -15.05 -1.17 -14.63
N GLY A 558 -15.41 -0.05 -13.99
CA GLY A 558 -16.36 0.94 -14.52
C GLY A 558 -17.82 0.52 -14.46
N THR A 559 -18.16 -0.57 -13.79
CA THR A 559 -19.53 -1.08 -13.69
C THR A 559 -20.24 -0.62 -12.40
N ASP A 560 -21.55 -0.77 -12.37
CA ASP A 560 -22.39 -0.55 -11.18
C ASP A 560 -22.49 -1.78 -10.26
N HIS A 561 -21.94 -2.90 -10.68
CA HIS A 561 -21.85 -4.16 -9.97
C HIS A 561 -20.39 -4.55 -9.69
N TYR A 562 -20.15 -5.76 -9.15
CA TYR A 562 -18.81 -6.27 -8.88
C TYR A 562 -18.52 -7.50 -9.77
N PRO A 563 -17.78 -7.35 -10.89
CA PRO A 563 -17.64 -8.42 -11.90
C PRO A 563 -17.03 -9.72 -11.35
N TRP A 564 -16.21 -9.64 -10.29
CA TRP A 564 -15.56 -10.79 -9.67
C TRP A 564 -16.51 -11.72 -8.93
N TYR A 565 -17.65 -11.19 -8.43
CA TYR A 565 -18.65 -11.91 -7.63
C TYR A 565 -20.05 -11.51 -8.09
N PRO A 566 -20.71 -12.30 -8.97
CA PRO A 566 -22.03 -11.96 -9.51
C PRO A 566 -23.14 -11.75 -8.47
N GLN A 567 -23.00 -12.43 -7.31
CA GLN A 567 -23.94 -12.31 -6.19
C GLN A 567 -23.73 -11.05 -5.31
N ALA A 568 -22.69 -10.27 -5.60
CA ALA A 568 -22.39 -9.09 -4.80
C ALA A 568 -23.37 -7.94 -5.12
N ARG A 569 -23.96 -7.35 -4.08
CA ARG A 569 -24.62 -6.04 -4.19
C ARG A 569 -23.63 -4.96 -3.75
N VAL A 570 -23.48 -3.91 -4.56
CA VAL A 570 -22.53 -2.82 -4.29
C VAL A 570 -23.26 -1.60 -3.75
N PHE A 571 -22.65 -0.98 -2.75
CA PHE A 571 -23.05 0.31 -2.19
C PHE A 571 -21.86 1.26 -2.23
N SER A 572 -22.06 2.47 -2.73
CA SER A 572 -21.01 3.49 -2.82
C SER A 572 -21.54 4.84 -2.38
N PRO A 573 -20.77 5.63 -1.63
CA PRO A 573 -21.10 7.02 -1.38
C PRO A 573 -20.93 7.85 -2.67
N PRO A 574 -21.52 9.03 -2.74
CA PRO A 574 -21.37 9.92 -3.89
C PRO A 574 -19.92 10.47 -4.01
N ASN A 575 -19.24 10.62 -2.88
CA ASN A 575 -17.83 11.02 -2.80
C ASN A 575 -17.17 10.39 -1.56
N PHE A 576 -15.85 10.57 -1.37
CA PHE A 576 -15.09 9.94 -0.29
C PHE A 576 -15.39 10.46 1.12
N SER A 577 -16.11 11.56 1.29
CA SER A 577 -16.40 12.14 2.60
C SER A 577 -17.85 11.91 3.05
N GLU A 578 -18.76 11.53 2.15
CA GLU A 578 -20.19 11.44 2.42
C GLU A 578 -20.67 9.99 2.56
N TRP A 579 -20.25 9.30 3.62
CA TRP A 579 -20.63 7.90 3.85
C TRP A 579 -22.09 7.70 4.26
N GLU A 580 -22.74 8.70 4.86
CA GLU A 580 -24.09 8.56 5.41
C GLU A 580 -25.13 8.09 4.38
N PRO A 581 -25.18 8.61 3.12
CA PRO A 581 -26.12 8.11 2.13
C PRO A 581 -25.95 6.64 1.79
N ALA A 582 -24.69 6.17 1.67
CA ALA A 582 -24.40 4.77 1.40
C ALA A 582 -24.82 3.87 2.57
N MET A 583 -24.53 4.29 3.81
CA MET A 583 -24.87 3.50 5.02
C MET A 583 -26.37 3.44 5.24
N ARG A 584 -27.12 4.52 4.93
CA ARG A 584 -28.60 4.49 4.91
C ARG A 584 -29.14 3.54 3.86
N ALA A 585 -28.60 3.56 2.64
CA ALA A 585 -29.00 2.64 1.58
C ALA A 585 -28.75 1.16 1.96
N VAL A 586 -27.66 0.87 2.68
CA VAL A 586 -27.40 -0.45 3.26
C VAL A 586 -28.48 -0.80 4.29
N ALA A 587 -28.80 0.11 5.21
CA ALA A 587 -29.80 -0.12 6.27
C ALA A 587 -31.20 -0.35 5.68
N ASP A 588 -31.63 0.49 4.71
CA ASP A 588 -32.93 0.34 4.03
C ASP A 588 -33.03 -1.02 3.30
N ALA A 589 -31.96 -1.41 2.61
CA ALA A 589 -31.90 -2.72 1.97
C ALA A 589 -31.95 -3.87 2.97
N LEU A 590 -31.30 -3.71 4.13
CA LEU A 590 -31.29 -4.74 5.19
C LEU A 590 -32.68 -4.87 5.82
N ALA A 591 -33.36 -3.76 6.08
CA ALA A 591 -34.73 -3.75 6.60
C ALA A 591 -35.70 -4.48 5.63
N VAL A 592 -35.58 -4.25 4.32
CA VAL A 592 -36.36 -4.99 3.31
C VAL A 592 -36.05 -6.48 3.35
N LYS A 593 -34.78 -6.87 3.47
CA LYS A 593 -34.38 -8.29 3.54
C LYS A 593 -34.91 -8.99 4.81
N VAL A 594 -35.05 -8.29 5.91
CA VAL A 594 -35.60 -8.84 7.18
C VAL A 594 -37.10 -8.97 7.11
N ALA A 595 -37.78 -8.10 6.40
CA ALA A 595 -39.25 -8.09 6.28
C ALA A 595 -39.81 -9.15 5.30
N GLY A 596 -39.01 -9.66 4.37
CA GLY A 596 -39.39 -10.64 3.35
C GLY A 596 -38.72 -11.97 3.53
#